data_f7a8c9d57b52ef737e28abce3da7f247
#
_entry.id   f7a8c9d57b52ef737e28abce3da7f247
#
_cell.length_a   1.000
_cell.length_b   1.000
_cell.length_c   1.000
_cell.angle_alpha   90.00
_cell.angle_beta   90.00
_cell.angle_gamma   90.00
#
_symmetry.space_group_name_H-M   'P 1'
#
loop_
_entity.id
_entity.type
_entity.pdbx_description
1 polymer ?
#
loop_
_entity_poly.entity_id
_entity_poly.type
_entity_poly.pdbx_seq_one_letter_code
_entity_poly.pdbx_strand_id
1 'polypeptide(L)'
;MSALPITDLSRLCLHTITTKPWPLAVSAKNYAAAGIKAITVWRDAAQNHPDGIKAAGNLCRGEGLEIVSYVRGGFFTALTETGRQTAIDENKRIIDEAAELGAPLIVLVCGATPGQSLFTSRAQIADGLAAVLPHARARGIKLGIEPLHPMYADSRSGVNTITQALDMALGLKDDHIGVTVDVFHLWWDDRLQTEIARCGREGKLFSFHICDWKNQPSDMLNDRGLMGEGVINVPEIRGWVEQTGFRGFNEVEIFSTRYWAMDQGEFLKQIIAAYQTKS
;
A
#
# COMPACT_ATOMS: atom_id res chain seq x y z
N MET A 1 11.29 -21.14 -6.46
CA MET A 1 10.57 -22.11 -5.59
C MET A 1 9.22 -21.51 -5.31
N SER A 2 8.14 -22.29 -5.39
CA SER A 2 6.81 -21.81 -5.00
C SER A 2 6.76 -21.49 -3.51
N ALA A 3 5.93 -20.54 -3.11
CA ALA A 3 5.67 -20.24 -1.71
C ALA A 3 5.14 -21.49 -0.97
N LEU A 4 5.38 -21.57 0.34
CA LEU A 4 4.74 -22.57 1.18
C LEU A 4 3.23 -22.34 1.26
N PRO A 5 2.42 -23.39 1.38
CA PRO A 5 0.98 -23.23 1.58
C PRO A 5 0.66 -22.37 2.80
N ILE A 6 -0.36 -21.53 2.68
CA ILE A 6 -0.86 -20.73 3.80
C ILE A 6 -1.74 -21.63 4.67
N THR A 7 -1.34 -21.80 5.93
CA THR A 7 -2.03 -22.67 6.89
C THR A 7 -2.90 -21.91 7.89
N ASP A 8 -2.68 -20.60 8.03
CA ASP A 8 -3.40 -19.75 8.99
C ASP A 8 -3.54 -18.30 8.48
N LEU A 9 -4.13 -17.44 9.30
CA LEU A 9 -4.34 -16.02 8.98
C LEU A 9 -3.32 -15.09 9.68
N SER A 10 -2.27 -15.63 10.28
CA SER A 10 -1.34 -14.85 11.11
C SER A 10 -0.65 -13.71 10.36
N ARG A 11 -0.50 -13.87 9.04
CA ARG A 11 0.11 -12.85 8.15
C ARG A 11 -0.90 -12.18 7.21
N LEU A 12 -2.19 -12.37 7.42
CA LEU A 12 -3.21 -11.65 6.65
C LEU A 12 -3.45 -10.27 7.24
N CYS A 13 -3.33 -9.26 6.40
CA CYS A 13 -3.74 -7.88 6.69
C CYS A 13 -4.79 -7.44 5.66
N LEU A 14 -5.76 -6.65 6.07
CA LEU A 14 -6.76 -6.08 5.20
C LEU A 14 -6.70 -4.56 5.21
N HIS A 15 -6.68 -3.97 4.01
CA HIS A 15 -6.89 -2.55 3.82
C HIS A 15 -8.36 -2.19 4.03
N THR A 16 -8.67 -1.12 4.75
CA THR A 16 -10.05 -0.66 4.96
C THR A 16 -10.76 -0.34 3.66
N ILE A 17 -10.03 0.04 2.60
CA ILE A 17 -10.59 0.27 1.27
C ILE A 17 -11.17 -1.00 0.64
N THR A 18 -10.69 -2.17 1.01
CA THR A 18 -11.18 -3.46 0.51
C THR A 18 -12.63 -3.67 0.90
N THR A 19 -12.99 -3.34 2.14
CA THR A 19 -14.37 -3.36 2.63
C THR A 19 -14.91 -1.95 2.83
N LYS A 20 -14.66 -1.07 1.86
CA LYS A 20 -15.00 0.36 1.89
C LYS A 20 -16.39 0.73 2.41
N PRO A 21 -17.46 -0.05 2.16
CA PRO A 21 -18.78 0.23 2.72
C PRO A 21 -18.86 0.16 4.25
N TRP A 22 -17.93 -0.52 4.90
CA TRP A 22 -17.89 -0.58 6.35
C TRP A 22 -17.17 0.62 6.96
N PRO A 23 -17.77 1.30 7.95
CA PRO A 23 -17.04 2.21 8.82
C PRO A 23 -15.89 1.50 9.53
N LEU A 24 -14.84 2.21 9.92
CA LEU A 24 -13.63 1.66 10.53
C LEU A 24 -13.95 0.73 11.73
N ALA A 25 -14.87 1.12 12.59
CA ALA A 25 -15.26 0.31 13.76
C ALA A 25 -15.87 -1.04 13.36
N VAL A 26 -16.65 -1.06 12.28
CA VAL A 26 -17.26 -2.30 11.75
C VAL A 26 -16.18 -3.17 11.11
N SER A 27 -15.27 -2.58 10.32
CA SER A 27 -14.14 -3.30 9.73
C SER A 27 -13.27 -3.94 10.80
N ALA A 28 -12.82 -3.17 11.79
CA ALA A 28 -11.94 -3.65 12.85
C ALA A 28 -12.57 -4.82 13.63
N LYS A 29 -13.81 -4.68 14.06
CA LYS A 29 -14.55 -5.72 14.78
C LYS A 29 -14.69 -7.01 13.95
N ASN A 30 -15.08 -6.90 12.69
CA ASN A 30 -15.29 -8.08 11.82
C ASN A 30 -13.98 -8.75 11.43
N TYR A 31 -12.90 -7.99 11.18
CA TYR A 31 -11.59 -8.56 10.90
C TYR A 31 -11.07 -9.36 12.10
N ALA A 32 -11.11 -8.78 13.29
CA ALA A 32 -10.72 -9.46 14.51
C ALA A 32 -11.55 -10.73 14.78
N ALA A 33 -12.89 -10.65 14.63
CA ALA A 33 -13.80 -11.78 14.80
C ALA A 33 -13.52 -12.92 13.78
N ALA A 34 -13.04 -12.58 12.58
CA ALA A 34 -12.63 -13.54 11.55
C ALA A 34 -11.23 -14.13 11.80
N GLY A 35 -10.52 -13.70 12.85
CA GLY A 35 -9.18 -14.19 13.19
C GLY A 35 -8.03 -13.47 12.46
N ILE A 36 -8.32 -12.40 11.72
CA ILE A 36 -7.31 -11.55 11.08
C ILE A 36 -6.58 -10.76 12.17
N LYS A 37 -5.27 -10.54 11.99
CA LYS A 37 -4.41 -9.95 13.01
C LYS A 37 -3.96 -8.53 12.72
N ALA A 38 -4.17 -8.05 11.49
CA ALA A 38 -3.63 -6.78 11.06
C ALA A 38 -4.60 -6.00 10.16
N ILE A 39 -4.45 -4.69 10.18
CA ILE A 39 -5.26 -3.75 9.41
C ILE A 39 -4.37 -2.65 8.82
N THR A 40 -4.58 -2.32 7.55
CA THR A 40 -4.06 -1.10 6.93
C THR A 40 -5.20 -0.09 6.84
N VAL A 41 -4.98 1.09 7.42
CA VAL A 41 -6.02 2.10 7.56
C VAL A 41 -5.88 3.14 6.44
N TRP A 42 -6.92 3.28 5.62
CA TRP A 42 -7.01 4.37 4.67
C TRP A 42 -7.37 5.67 5.38
N ARG A 43 -6.82 6.78 4.88
CA ARG A 43 -6.87 8.09 5.51
C ARG A 43 -8.30 8.56 5.78
N ASP A 44 -9.19 8.39 4.81
CA ASP A 44 -10.61 8.75 4.94
C ASP A 44 -11.31 7.95 6.05
N ALA A 45 -10.99 6.68 6.23
CA ALA A 45 -11.54 5.85 7.30
C ALA A 45 -11.12 6.36 8.70
N ALA A 46 -9.87 6.82 8.85
CA ALA A 46 -9.39 7.39 10.11
C ALA A 46 -9.93 8.80 10.35
N GLN A 47 -9.93 9.66 9.32
CA GLN A 47 -10.41 11.04 9.41
C GLN A 47 -11.92 11.14 9.67
N ASN A 48 -12.70 10.16 9.19
CA ASN A 48 -14.14 10.08 9.43
C ASN A 48 -14.49 9.49 10.81
N HIS A 49 -13.50 9.11 11.64
CA HIS A 49 -13.79 8.65 12.99
C HIS A 49 -14.26 9.82 13.87
N PRO A 50 -15.41 9.72 14.58
CA PRO A 50 -16.03 10.85 15.27
C PRO A 50 -15.14 11.46 16.35
N ASP A 51 -14.30 10.65 16.99
CA ASP A 51 -13.41 11.06 18.09
C ASP A 51 -11.96 11.30 17.63
N GLY A 52 -11.73 11.41 16.31
CA GLY A 52 -10.44 11.73 15.71
C GLY A 52 -9.49 10.53 15.51
N ILE A 53 -8.35 10.83 14.92
CA ILE A 53 -7.37 9.82 14.43
C ILE A 53 -6.79 8.96 15.55
N LYS A 54 -6.48 9.57 16.71
CA LYS A 54 -5.96 8.84 17.87
C LYS A 54 -6.97 7.79 18.38
N ALA A 55 -8.24 8.16 18.43
CA ALA A 55 -9.31 7.24 18.85
C ALA A 55 -9.50 6.12 17.81
N ALA A 56 -9.39 6.42 16.51
CA ALA A 56 -9.38 5.42 15.44
C ALA A 56 -8.28 4.38 15.66
N GLY A 57 -7.06 4.82 15.98
CA GLY A 57 -5.95 3.91 16.29
C GLY A 57 -6.19 3.07 17.55
N ASN A 58 -6.72 3.68 18.60
CA ASN A 58 -7.05 2.96 19.85
C ASN A 58 -8.15 1.91 19.62
N LEU A 59 -9.13 2.21 18.79
CA LEU A 59 -10.19 1.28 18.41
C LEU A 59 -9.60 0.04 17.71
N CYS A 60 -8.75 0.20 16.71
CA CYS A 60 -8.13 -0.93 16.01
C CYS A 60 -7.31 -1.82 16.99
N ARG A 61 -6.50 -1.20 17.84
CA ARG A 61 -5.71 -1.94 18.84
C ARG A 61 -6.59 -2.58 19.92
N GLY A 62 -7.71 -1.93 20.29
CA GLY A 62 -8.69 -2.46 21.24
C GLY A 62 -9.37 -3.74 20.74
N GLU A 63 -9.54 -3.89 19.43
CA GLU A 63 -10.01 -5.13 18.79
C GLU A 63 -8.87 -6.16 18.59
N GLY A 64 -7.64 -5.87 19.02
CA GLY A 64 -6.50 -6.77 18.91
C GLY A 64 -5.83 -6.78 17.52
N LEU A 65 -6.04 -5.73 16.72
CA LEU A 65 -5.42 -5.59 15.40
C LEU A 65 -4.12 -4.77 15.47
N GLU A 66 -3.08 -5.26 14.81
CA GLU A 66 -1.88 -4.48 14.49
C GLU A 66 -2.17 -3.53 13.34
N ILE A 67 -1.84 -2.24 13.49
CA ILE A 67 -1.93 -1.27 12.40
C ILE A 67 -0.61 -1.32 11.62
N VAL A 68 -0.69 -1.79 10.37
CA VAL A 68 0.50 -2.03 9.52
C VAL A 68 0.94 -0.76 8.82
N SER A 69 -0.01 -0.08 8.19
CA SER A 69 0.30 1.13 7.42
C SER A 69 -0.89 2.10 7.38
N TYR A 70 -0.57 3.34 6.99
CA TYR A 70 -1.53 4.41 6.73
C TYR A 70 -1.50 4.78 5.25
N VAL A 71 -2.63 4.75 4.59
CA VAL A 71 -2.73 4.96 3.15
C VAL A 71 -3.63 6.14 2.87
N ARG A 72 -3.24 7.12 2.11
CA ARG A 72 -1.98 7.26 1.39
C ARG A 72 -1.39 8.65 1.56
N GLY A 73 -0.07 8.73 1.46
CA GLY A 73 0.64 9.98 1.22
C GLY A 73 1.08 10.12 -0.25
N GLY A 74 1.92 11.12 -0.53
CA GLY A 74 2.53 11.33 -1.83
C GLY A 74 2.00 12.55 -2.59
N PHE A 75 1.77 12.40 -3.92
CA PHE A 75 1.31 13.47 -4.83
C PHE A 75 2.20 14.72 -4.80
N PHE A 76 3.52 14.50 -4.85
CA PHE A 76 4.53 15.57 -4.74
C PHE A 76 4.63 16.47 -5.98
N THR A 77 4.05 16.07 -7.10
CA THR A 77 4.21 16.79 -8.37
C THR A 77 3.19 17.91 -8.53
N ALA A 78 3.64 19.06 -9.04
CA ALA A 78 2.77 20.17 -9.42
C ALA A 78 3.46 21.06 -10.47
N LEU A 79 2.67 21.81 -11.26
CA LEU A 79 3.20 22.75 -12.26
C LEU A 79 3.84 23.99 -11.61
N THR A 80 3.44 24.35 -10.39
CA THR A 80 3.92 25.54 -9.69
C THR A 80 4.73 25.16 -8.44
N GLU A 81 5.66 26.03 -8.06
CA GLU A 81 6.42 25.89 -6.81
C GLU A 81 5.50 25.88 -5.59
N THR A 82 4.53 26.80 -5.54
CA THR A 82 3.51 26.84 -4.47
C THR A 82 2.77 25.51 -4.35
N GLY A 83 2.38 24.91 -5.48
CA GLY A 83 1.70 23.61 -5.48
C GLY A 83 2.59 22.49 -4.91
N ARG A 84 3.88 22.49 -5.25
CA ARG A 84 4.86 21.54 -4.67
C ARG A 84 5.05 21.75 -3.17
N GLN A 85 5.13 23.00 -2.73
CA GLN A 85 5.24 23.31 -1.29
C GLN A 85 3.98 22.86 -0.54
N THR A 86 2.79 23.10 -1.10
CA THR A 86 1.52 22.61 -0.53
C THR A 86 1.51 21.09 -0.39
N ALA A 87 2.02 20.36 -1.39
CA ALA A 87 2.11 18.91 -1.33
C ALA A 87 3.09 18.44 -0.23
N ILE A 88 4.23 19.10 -0.06
CA ILE A 88 5.18 18.82 1.01
C ILE A 88 4.54 19.04 2.39
N ASP A 89 3.86 20.18 2.59
CA ASP A 89 3.21 20.50 3.86
C ASP A 89 2.05 19.54 4.17
N GLU A 90 1.30 19.11 3.15
CA GLU A 90 0.28 18.07 3.30
C GLU A 90 0.89 16.73 3.72
N ASN A 91 2.00 16.31 3.11
CA ASN A 91 2.66 15.06 3.50
C ASN A 91 3.22 15.11 4.93
N LYS A 92 3.69 16.26 5.42
CA LYS A 92 4.07 16.41 6.84
C LYS A 92 2.86 16.22 7.75
N ARG A 93 1.68 16.74 7.38
CA ARG A 93 0.43 16.49 8.12
C ARG A 93 0.04 15.01 8.11
N ILE A 94 0.18 14.33 6.95
CA ILE A 94 -0.08 12.89 6.85
C ILE A 94 0.87 12.07 7.74
N ILE A 95 2.13 12.49 7.85
CA ILE A 95 3.10 11.87 8.75
C ILE A 95 2.68 12.05 10.21
N ASP A 96 2.19 13.23 10.60
CA ASP A 96 1.68 13.49 11.94
C ASP A 96 0.42 12.66 12.22
N GLU A 97 -0.51 12.57 11.26
CA GLU A 97 -1.69 11.72 11.34
C GLU A 97 -1.34 10.23 11.50
N ALA A 98 -0.36 9.72 10.75
CA ALA A 98 0.11 8.34 10.88
C ALA A 98 0.70 8.05 12.27
N ALA A 99 1.50 8.99 12.80
CA ALA A 99 2.04 8.89 14.15
C ALA A 99 0.93 8.91 15.22
N GLU A 100 -0.09 9.74 15.06
CA GLU A 100 -1.25 9.82 15.95
C GLU A 100 -2.10 8.54 15.92
N LEU A 101 -2.32 7.98 14.73
CA LEU A 101 -2.98 6.69 14.53
C LEU A 101 -2.18 5.54 15.16
N GLY A 102 -0.86 5.66 15.18
CA GLY A 102 0.08 4.61 15.57
C GLY A 102 0.43 3.66 14.44
N ALA A 103 0.37 4.12 13.19
CA ALA A 103 0.81 3.38 12.02
C ALA A 103 2.32 3.63 11.79
N PRO A 104 3.15 2.59 11.67
CA PRO A 104 4.61 2.75 11.51
C PRO A 104 5.05 3.10 10.08
N LEU A 105 4.17 2.95 9.10
CA LEU A 105 4.46 3.07 7.69
C LEU A 105 3.39 3.89 6.98
N ILE A 106 3.81 4.75 6.04
CA ILE A 106 2.92 5.39 5.07
C ILE A 106 3.23 4.84 3.68
N VAL A 107 2.20 4.39 2.97
CA VAL A 107 2.31 4.04 1.55
C VAL A 107 2.15 5.30 0.70
N LEU A 108 3.07 5.51 -0.24
CA LEU A 108 3.16 6.73 -1.04
C LEU A 108 2.78 6.48 -2.51
N VAL A 109 1.68 7.09 -2.94
CA VAL A 109 1.36 7.31 -4.36
C VAL A 109 2.03 8.61 -4.79
N CYS A 110 3.15 8.52 -5.50
CA CYS A 110 4.10 9.63 -5.60
C CYS A 110 3.63 10.85 -6.41
N GLY A 111 2.64 10.69 -7.28
CA GLY A 111 2.09 11.78 -8.11
C GLY A 111 2.63 11.78 -9.53
N ALA A 112 1.78 12.27 -10.44
CA ALA A 112 2.10 12.67 -11.80
C ALA A 112 1.19 13.84 -12.17
N THR A 113 1.73 14.80 -12.91
CA THR A 113 0.99 15.99 -13.29
C THR A 113 0.74 15.96 -14.81
N PRO A 114 -0.51 15.94 -15.27
CA PRO A 114 -0.82 15.99 -16.70
C PRO A 114 -0.13 17.19 -17.38
N GLY A 115 0.43 16.95 -18.56
CA GLY A 115 1.17 17.97 -19.32
C GLY A 115 2.63 18.18 -18.89
N GLN A 116 3.08 17.51 -17.84
CA GLN A 116 4.47 17.53 -17.36
C GLN A 116 5.21 16.26 -17.80
N SER A 117 6.49 16.39 -18.18
CA SER A 117 7.29 15.22 -18.53
C SER A 117 7.49 14.30 -17.32
N LEU A 118 7.58 12.99 -17.55
CA LEU A 118 7.90 12.03 -16.48
C LEU A 118 9.27 12.28 -15.85
N PHE A 119 10.22 12.81 -16.63
CA PHE A 119 11.54 13.21 -16.11
C PHE A 119 11.38 14.30 -15.03
N THR A 120 10.62 15.36 -15.34
CA THR A 120 10.33 16.44 -14.39
C THR A 120 9.53 15.94 -13.19
N SER A 121 8.52 15.10 -13.42
CA SER A 121 7.72 14.51 -12.34
C SER A 121 8.59 13.70 -11.37
N ARG A 122 9.50 12.86 -11.88
CA ARG A 122 10.41 12.06 -11.05
C ARG A 122 11.40 12.92 -10.25
N ALA A 123 11.90 14.01 -10.82
CA ALA A 123 12.76 14.96 -10.09
C ALA A 123 11.98 15.61 -8.94
N GLN A 124 10.75 16.09 -9.20
CA GLN A 124 9.89 16.67 -8.15
C GLN A 124 9.49 15.65 -7.06
N ILE A 125 9.30 14.38 -7.42
CA ILE A 125 9.05 13.30 -6.45
C ILE A 125 10.27 13.13 -5.54
N ALA A 126 11.48 13.04 -6.13
CA ALA A 126 12.71 12.89 -5.35
C ALA A 126 12.93 14.09 -4.40
N ASP A 127 12.72 15.31 -4.87
CA ASP A 127 12.80 16.53 -4.05
C ASP A 127 11.77 16.54 -2.92
N GLY A 128 10.52 16.16 -3.22
CA GLY A 128 9.45 16.06 -2.24
C GLY A 128 9.73 15.03 -1.16
N LEU A 129 10.20 13.84 -1.54
CA LEU A 129 10.63 12.80 -0.61
C LEU A 129 11.77 13.29 0.30
N ALA A 130 12.80 13.91 -0.27
CA ALA A 130 13.90 14.48 0.48
C ALA A 130 13.43 15.54 1.50
N ALA A 131 12.45 16.36 1.12
CA ALA A 131 11.90 17.41 1.97
C ALA A 131 11.07 16.91 3.16
N VAL A 132 10.37 15.77 3.03
CA VAL A 132 9.51 15.22 4.10
C VAL A 132 10.23 14.18 4.96
N LEU A 133 11.29 13.55 4.46
CA LEU A 133 12.01 12.46 5.13
C LEU A 133 12.56 12.82 6.52
N PRO A 134 13.15 14.02 6.78
CA PRO A 134 13.54 14.41 8.12
C PRO A 134 12.37 14.46 9.12
N HIS A 135 11.19 14.89 8.68
CA HIS A 135 9.99 14.93 9.50
C HIS A 135 9.48 13.50 9.81
N ALA A 136 9.44 12.63 8.80
CA ALA A 136 9.07 11.23 8.97
C ALA A 136 9.98 10.52 9.98
N ARG A 137 11.30 10.70 9.86
CA ARG A 137 12.29 10.17 10.81
C ARG A 137 12.08 10.69 12.23
N ALA A 138 11.84 11.99 12.40
CA ALA A 138 11.58 12.59 13.70
C ALA A 138 10.32 12.04 14.38
N ARG A 139 9.35 11.57 13.58
CA ARG A 139 8.10 10.95 14.05
C ARG A 139 8.18 9.42 14.14
N GLY A 140 9.31 8.81 13.75
CA GLY A 140 9.49 7.35 13.71
C GLY A 140 8.67 6.65 12.62
N ILE A 141 8.27 7.38 11.56
CA ILE A 141 7.44 6.87 10.47
C ILE A 141 8.32 6.48 9.28
N LYS A 142 8.06 5.32 8.72
CA LYS A 142 8.64 4.88 7.46
C LYS A 142 7.80 5.33 6.27
N LEU A 143 8.44 5.53 5.13
CA LEU A 143 7.84 5.92 3.86
C LEU A 143 8.05 4.82 2.83
N GLY A 144 6.99 4.18 2.37
CA GLY A 144 7.02 3.15 1.33
C GLY A 144 6.63 3.72 -0.03
N ILE A 145 7.57 3.84 -0.96
CA ILE A 145 7.29 4.24 -2.34
C ILE A 145 6.56 3.09 -3.02
N GLU A 146 5.36 3.33 -3.50
CA GLU A 146 4.59 2.37 -4.28
C GLU A 146 4.71 2.71 -5.77
N PRO A 147 5.39 1.87 -6.56
CA PRO A 147 5.35 2.00 -8.02
C PRO A 147 3.96 1.63 -8.53
N LEU A 148 3.36 2.50 -9.35
CA LEU A 148 2.06 2.22 -9.93
C LEU A 148 2.19 1.71 -11.37
N HIS A 149 1.23 0.88 -11.79
CA HIS A 149 1.15 0.38 -13.17
C HIS A 149 1.29 1.55 -14.17
N PRO A 150 1.99 1.38 -15.30
CA PRO A 150 2.22 2.44 -16.30
C PRO A 150 0.95 3.13 -16.82
N MET A 151 -0.20 2.48 -16.72
CA MET A 151 -1.49 3.10 -17.07
C MET A 151 -1.81 4.35 -16.25
N TYR A 152 -1.11 4.58 -15.14
CA TYR A 152 -1.27 5.74 -14.25
C TYR A 152 -0.12 6.76 -14.36
N ALA A 153 0.77 6.59 -15.35
CA ALA A 153 1.99 7.39 -15.44
C ALA A 153 1.76 8.88 -15.69
N ASP A 154 0.61 9.24 -16.25
CA ASP A 154 0.23 10.63 -16.56
C ASP A 154 -0.64 11.31 -15.48
N SER A 155 -1.14 10.55 -14.51
CA SER A 155 -2.22 11.03 -13.63
C SER A 155 -2.02 10.72 -12.15
N ARG A 156 -1.31 9.64 -11.80
CA ARG A 156 -1.20 9.21 -10.39
C ARG A 156 0.23 9.04 -9.90
N SER A 157 1.13 8.47 -10.70
CA SER A 157 2.52 8.29 -10.28
C SER A 157 3.48 8.25 -11.47
N GLY A 158 4.51 9.07 -11.41
CA GLY A 158 5.67 9.01 -12.30
C GLY A 158 6.64 7.87 -11.99
N VAL A 159 6.45 7.14 -10.89
CA VAL A 159 7.20 5.95 -10.49
C VAL A 159 6.40 4.72 -10.88
N ASN A 160 6.89 3.93 -11.84
CA ASN A 160 6.11 2.87 -12.48
C ASN A 160 6.80 1.51 -12.46
N THR A 161 8.04 1.41 -12.01
CA THR A 161 8.77 0.15 -11.87
C THR A 161 9.39 0.06 -10.48
N ILE A 162 9.58 -1.17 -10.01
CA ILE A 162 10.24 -1.41 -8.72
C ILE A 162 11.69 -0.87 -8.74
N THR A 163 12.39 -0.96 -9.89
CA THR A 163 13.73 -0.37 -10.06
C THR A 163 13.73 1.12 -9.77
N GLN A 164 12.77 1.88 -10.32
CA GLN A 164 12.68 3.33 -10.10
C GLN A 164 12.45 3.68 -8.63
N ALA A 165 11.53 2.96 -7.96
CA ALA A 165 11.26 3.18 -6.54
C ALA A 165 12.47 2.88 -5.66
N LEU A 166 13.13 1.76 -5.92
CA LEU A 166 14.32 1.35 -5.14
C LEU A 166 15.49 2.31 -5.36
N ASP A 167 15.77 2.72 -6.60
CA ASP A 167 16.84 3.67 -6.89
C ASP A 167 16.60 5.04 -6.22
N MET A 168 15.34 5.52 -6.18
CA MET A 168 14.98 6.71 -5.42
C MET A 168 15.22 6.53 -3.92
N ALA A 169 14.77 5.41 -3.35
CA ALA A 169 14.95 5.11 -1.93
C ALA A 169 16.44 5.02 -1.55
N LEU A 170 17.24 4.36 -2.36
CA LEU A 170 18.69 4.24 -2.15
C LEU A 170 19.41 5.58 -2.30
N GLY A 171 18.99 6.41 -3.26
CA GLY A 171 19.55 7.74 -3.48
C GLY A 171 19.43 8.68 -2.28
N LEU A 172 18.38 8.50 -1.46
CA LEU A 172 18.14 9.29 -0.26
C LEU A 172 18.95 8.82 0.97
N LYS A 173 19.56 7.65 0.93
CA LYS A 173 20.47 7.10 1.96
C LYS A 173 19.90 7.14 3.38
N ASP A 174 18.64 6.79 3.55
CA ASP A 174 17.94 6.81 4.84
C ASP A 174 17.13 5.52 5.03
N ASP A 175 17.10 4.98 6.25
CA ASP A 175 16.42 3.71 6.56
C ASP A 175 14.90 3.88 6.77
N HIS A 176 14.40 5.12 6.78
CA HIS A 176 12.97 5.41 6.86
C HIS A 176 12.30 5.49 5.49
N ILE A 177 13.02 5.21 4.40
CA ILE A 177 12.43 5.13 3.06
C ILE A 177 12.75 3.80 2.41
N GLY A 178 11.74 3.21 1.78
CA GLY A 178 11.82 1.92 1.09
C GLY A 178 10.72 1.77 0.06
N VAL A 179 10.40 0.56 -0.29
CA VAL A 179 9.48 0.20 -1.38
C VAL A 179 8.30 -0.59 -0.84
N THR A 180 7.11 -0.27 -1.31
CA THR A 180 5.90 -1.08 -1.23
C THR A 180 5.74 -1.84 -2.54
N VAL A 181 5.64 -3.16 -2.46
CA VAL A 181 5.40 -4.03 -3.62
C VAL A 181 3.92 -4.37 -3.67
N ASP A 182 3.18 -3.82 -4.65
CA ASP A 182 1.81 -4.21 -4.96
C ASP A 182 1.79 -5.03 -6.25
N VAL A 183 1.31 -6.27 -6.16
CA VAL A 183 1.25 -7.18 -7.31
C VAL A 183 0.38 -6.62 -8.44
N PHE A 184 -0.71 -5.88 -8.12
CA PHE A 184 -1.58 -5.26 -9.12
C PHE A 184 -0.83 -4.27 -10.02
N HIS A 185 0.13 -3.59 -9.46
CA HIS A 185 0.88 -2.57 -10.18
C HIS A 185 2.13 -3.12 -10.87
N LEU A 186 2.63 -4.29 -10.45
CA LEU A 186 3.96 -4.77 -10.83
C LEU A 186 3.98 -6.14 -11.53
N TRP A 187 2.86 -6.87 -11.64
CA TRP A 187 2.82 -8.21 -12.23
C TRP A 187 3.38 -8.32 -13.64
N TRP A 188 3.38 -7.23 -14.38
CA TRP A 188 3.84 -7.12 -15.78
C TRP A 188 5.35 -6.83 -15.89
N ASP A 189 6.02 -6.41 -14.80
CA ASP A 189 7.43 -6.02 -14.80
C ASP A 189 8.32 -7.26 -14.92
N ASP A 190 9.03 -7.42 -16.03
CA ASP A 190 9.91 -8.56 -16.30
C ASP A 190 11.11 -8.65 -15.36
N ARG A 191 11.41 -7.56 -14.65
CA ARG A 191 12.47 -7.51 -13.62
C ARG A 191 11.97 -7.74 -12.21
N LEU A 192 10.67 -7.97 -12.01
CA LEU A 192 10.05 -7.99 -10.68
C LEU A 192 10.77 -8.91 -9.70
N GLN A 193 11.06 -10.16 -10.08
CA GLN A 193 11.77 -11.12 -9.21
C GLN A 193 13.15 -10.61 -8.81
N THR A 194 13.92 -10.10 -9.77
CA THR A 194 15.30 -9.61 -9.54
C THR A 194 15.30 -8.39 -8.62
N GLU A 195 14.35 -7.47 -8.82
CA GLU A 195 14.28 -6.24 -8.05
C GLU A 195 13.66 -6.47 -6.64
N ILE A 196 12.73 -7.42 -6.47
CA ILE A 196 12.30 -7.87 -5.13
C ILE A 196 13.50 -8.40 -4.34
N ALA A 197 14.31 -9.26 -4.97
CA ALA A 197 15.52 -9.78 -4.32
C ALA A 197 16.53 -8.67 -4.00
N ARG A 198 16.64 -7.64 -4.86
CA ARG A 198 17.46 -6.45 -4.60
C ARG A 198 16.90 -5.64 -3.43
N CYS A 199 15.59 -5.36 -3.38
CA CYS A 199 14.94 -4.70 -2.24
C CYS A 199 15.24 -5.41 -0.92
N GLY A 200 15.19 -6.75 -0.92
CA GLY A 200 15.53 -7.55 0.26
C GLY A 200 16.98 -7.38 0.71
N ARG A 201 17.95 -7.49 -0.22
CA ARG A 201 19.38 -7.31 0.10
C ARG A 201 19.70 -5.92 0.65
N GLU A 202 19.02 -4.90 0.14
CA GLU A 202 19.19 -3.50 0.58
C GLU A 202 18.36 -3.15 1.83
N GLY A 203 17.55 -4.09 2.37
CA GLY A 203 16.67 -3.84 3.51
C GLY A 203 15.56 -2.83 3.24
N LYS A 204 15.13 -2.70 1.98
CA LYS A 204 14.19 -1.67 1.52
C LYS A 204 12.81 -2.20 1.17
N LEU A 205 12.49 -3.46 1.38
CA LEU A 205 11.16 -4.02 1.20
C LEU A 205 10.33 -3.77 2.46
N PHE A 206 9.35 -2.84 2.41
CA PHE A 206 8.60 -2.40 3.58
C PHE A 206 7.19 -2.95 3.66
N SER A 207 6.53 -3.20 2.52
CA SER A 207 5.15 -3.67 2.46
C SER A 207 4.92 -4.53 1.22
N PHE A 208 3.96 -5.46 1.31
CA PHE A 208 3.59 -6.35 0.22
C PHE A 208 2.07 -6.46 0.10
N HIS A 209 1.53 -5.88 -0.98
CA HIS A 209 0.10 -5.86 -1.28
C HIS A 209 -0.28 -6.93 -2.29
N ILE A 210 -1.41 -7.60 -2.06
CA ILE A 210 -1.91 -8.69 -2.90
C ILE A 210 -3.38 -8.48 -3.29
N CYS A 211 -3.66 -8.78 -4.53
CA CYS A 211 -4.98 -8.92 -5.16
C CYS A 211 -4.78 -9.59 -6.51
N ASP A 212 -5.71 -9.47 -7.45
CA ASP A 212 -5.51 -9.98 -8.80
C ASP A 212 -5.89 -8.97 -9.88
N TRP A 213 -5.28 -9.13 -11.05
CA TRP A 213 -5.59 -8.41 -12.27
C TRP A 213 -6.52 -9.25 -13.11
N LYS A 214 -7.79 -8.85 -13.19
CA LYS A 214 -8.81 -9.55 -13.96
C LYS A 214 -8.53 -9.47 -15.45
N ASN A 215 -8.82 -10.54 -16.16
CA ASN A 215 -8.78 -10.52 -17.61
C ASN A 215 -9.83 -9.52 -18.15
N GLN A 216 -9.40 -8.54 -18.95
CA GLN A 216 -10.24 -7.45 -19.48
C GLN A 216 -10.98 -6.67 -18.36
N PRO A 217 -10.27 -5.94 -17.51
CA PRO A 217 -10.90 -5.14 -16.46
C PRO A 217 -11.85 -4.09 -17.08
N SER A 218 -13.03 -3.96 -16.50
CA SER A 218 -14.05 -3.00 -16.93
C SER A 218 -13.76 -1.58 -16.49
N ASP A 219 -12.96 -1.43 -15.44
CA ASP A 219 -12.51 -0.14 -14.88
C ASP A 219 -11.05 -0.25 -14.46
N MET A 220 -10.25 0.74 -14.83
CA MET A 220 -8.79 0.73 -14.56
C MET A 220 -8.45 0.86 -13.07
N LEU A 221 -9.35 1.39 -12.25
CA LEU A 221 -9.12 1.63 -10.83
C LEU A 221 -9.95 0.69 -9.94
N ASN A 222 -11.23 0.48 -10.27
CA ASN A 222 -12.20 -0.11 -9.37
C ASN A 222 -12.69 -1.50 -9.84
N ASP A 223 -11.79 -2.29 -10.44
CA ASP A 223 -12.12 -3.64 -10.90
C ASP A 223 -11.01 -4.66 -10.61
N ARG A 224 -10.33 -4.49 -9.46
CA ARG A 224 -9.38 -5.51 -8.97
C ARG A 224 -10.13 -6.80 -8.62
N GLY A 225 -9.48 -7.95 -8.83
CA GLY A 225 -9.98 -9.28 -8.50
C GLY A 225 -9.49 -9.77 -7.14
N LEU A 226 -10.20 -10.77 -6.59
CA LEU A 226 -9.66 -11.63 -5.53
C LEU A 226 -8.49 -12.45 -6.09
N MET A 227 -7.55 -12.81 -5.23
CA MET A 227 -6.44 -13.69 -5.57
C MET A 227 -6.97 -14.96 -6.24
N GLY A 228 -6.48 -15.25 -7.45
CA GLY A 228 -6.92 -16.37 -8.29
C GLY A 228 -8.09 -16.08 -9.26
N GLU A 229 -8.61 -14.85 -9.32
CA GLU A 229 -9.62 -14.44 -10.30
C GLU A 229 -9.01 -13.89 -11.61
N GLY A 230 -7.73 -13.69 -11.68
CA GLY A 230 -7.07 -13.04 -12.81
C GLY A 230 -5.82 -13.76 -13.28
N VAL A 231 -4.84 -12.97 -13.68
CA VAL A 231 -3.61 -13.46 -14.35
C VAL A 231 -2.38 -13.45 -13.46
N ILE A 232 -2.47 -12.90 -12.24
CA ILE A 232 -1.31 -12.75 -11.36
C ILE A 232 -1.01 -14.07 -10.63
N ASN A 233 0.21 -14.58 -10.77
CA ASN A 233 0.67 -15.71 -9.97
C ASN A 233 1.09 -15.21 -8.57
N VAL A 234 0.10 -14.91 -7.72
CA VAL A 234 0.34 -14.39 -6.37
C VAL A 234 1.23 -15.31 -5.52
N PRO A 235 1.04 -16.66 -5.52
CA PRO A 235 1.91 -17.56 -4.76
C PRO A 235 3.37 -17.49 -5.19
N GLU A 236 3.65 -17.30 -6.47
CA GLU A 236 5.01 -17.20 -6.97
C GLU A 236 5.68 -15.90 -6.51
N ILE A 237 4.98 -14.76 -6.66
CA ILE A 237 5.49 -13.44 -6.24
C ILE A 237 5.68 -13.40 -4.72
N ARG A 238 4.73 -13.96 -3.94
CA ARG A 238 4.87 -14.12 -2.50
C ARG A 238 6.11 -14.95 -2.15
N GLY A 239 6.36 -16.02 -2.90
CA GLY A 239 7.57 -16.82 -2.75
C GLY A 239 8.87 -16.03 -2.92
N TRP A 240 8.93 -15.12 -3.90
CA TRP A 240 10.09 -14.23 -4.09
C TRP A 240 10.23 -13.24 -2.93
N VAL A 241 9.13 -12.67 -2.46
CA VAL A 241 9.10 -11.76 -1.30
C VAL A 241 9.59 -12.48 -0.03
N GLU A 242 9.10 -13.69 0.25
CA GLU A 242 9.49 -14.47 1.43
C GLU A 242 10.97 -14.90 1.40
N GLN A 243 11.52 -15.16 0.21
CA GLN A 243 12.94 -15.49 0.02
C GLN A 243 13.88 -14.33 0.39
N THR A 244 13.40 -13.08 0.36
CA THR A 244 14.18 -11.93 0.84
C THR A 244 14.36 -11.89 2.36
N GLY A 245 13.66 -12.73 3.09
CA GLY A 245 13.57 -12.67 4.56
C GLY A 245 12.44 -11.77 5.07
N PHE A 246 11.61 -11.21 4.19
CA PHE A 246 10.44 -10.42 4.60
C PHE A 246 9.47 -11.26 5.46
N ARG A 247 9.10 -10.72 6.63
CA ARG A 247 8.21 -11.37 7.61
C ARG A 247 7.00 -10.51 7.95
N GLY A 248 6.78 -9.41 7.21
CA GLY A 248 5.58 -8.58 7.31
C GLY A 248 4.32 -9.29 6.80
N PHE A 249 3.26 -8.55 6.68
CA PHE A 249 1.96 -9.06 6.29
C PHE A 249 1.82 -9.19 4.76
N ASN A 250 0.90 -10.06 4.34
CA ASN A 250 0.33 -10.06 3.00
C ASN A 250 -0.93 -9.18 3.08
N GLU A 251 -0.86 -8.00 2.52
CA GLU A 251 -1.88 -6.97 2.67
C GLU A 251 -2.86 -7.04 1.49
N VAL A 252 -4.10 -7.46 1.75
CA VAL A 252 -5.13 -7.53 0.70
C VAL A 252 -5.67 -6.13 0.45
N GLU A 253 -5.47 -5.63 -0.77
CA GLU A 253 -5.93 -4.34 -1.22
C GLU A 253 -6.77 -4.46 -2.50
N ILE A 254 -8.09 -4.42 -2.36
CA ILE A 254 -9.01 -4.61 -3.48
C ILE A 254 -9.91 -3.38 -3.65
N PHE A 255 -9.71 -2.67 -4.76
CA PHE A 255 -10.64 -1.68 -5.26
C PHE A 255 -11.58 -2.37 -6.23
N SER A 256 -12.87 -2.51 -5.87
CA SER A 256 -13.82 -3.16 -6.76
C SER A 256 -15.25 -2.69 -6.51
N THR A 257 -15.82 -2.02 -7.50
CA THR A 257 -17.24 -1.61 -7.45
C THR A 257 -18.16 -2.82 -7.26
N ARG A 258 -17.81 -3.96 -7.88
CA ARG A 258 -18.56 -5.23 -7.70
C ARG A 258 -18.55 -5.69 -6.24
N TYR A 259 -17.37 -5.74 -5.61
CA TYR A 259 -17.24 -6.24 -4.25
C TYR A 259 -17.79 -5.26 -3.22
N TRP A 260 -17.68 -3.96 -3.47
CA TRP A 260 -18.29 -2.96 -2.60
C TRP A 260 -19.81 -2.97 -2.62
N ALA A 261 -20.44 -3.49 -3.69
CA ALA A 261 -21.90 -3.65 -3.78
C ALA A 261 -22.41 -4.93 -3.12
N MET A 262 -21.53 -5.86 -2.72
CA MET A 262 -21.90 -7.12 -2.06
C MET A 262 -22.12 -6.91 -0.55
N ASP A 263 -22.72 -7.93 0.09
CA ASP A 263 -22.64 -8.06 1.54
C ASP A 263 -21.16 -8.21 1.96
N GLN A 264 -20.68 -7.32 2.80
CA GLN A 264 -19.26 -7.28 3.16
C GLN A 264 -18.84 -8.45 4.06
N GLY A 265 -19.76 -9.07 4.79
CA GLY A 265 -19.50 -10.28 5.56
C GLY A 265 -19.24 -11.49 4.66
N GLU A 266 -20.03 -11.63 3.60
CA GLU A 266 -19.79 -12.65 2.56
C GLU A 266 -18.52 -12.37 1.77
N PHE A 267 -18.24 -11.11 1.45
CA PHE A 267 -16.98 -10.73 0.80
C PHE A 267 -15.76 -11.07 1.66
N LEU A 268 -15.80 -10.78 2.97
CA LEU A 268 -14.73 -11.13 3.91
C LEU A 268 -14.46 -12.65 3.93
N LYS A 269 -15.48 -13.49 3.90
CA LYS A 269 -15.31 -14.95 3.80
C LYS A 269 -14.62 -15.35 2.50
N GLN A 270 -14.99 -14.72 1.38
CA GLN A 270 -14.35 -14.98 0.08
C GLN A 270 -12.89 -14.55 0.08
N ILE A 271 -12.55 -13.39 0.70
CA ILE A 271 -11.16 -12.94 0.85
C ILE A 271 -10.33 -13.98 1.60
N ILE A 272 -10.83 -14.47 2.73
CA ILE A 272 -10.12 -15.47 3.54
C ILE A 272 -9.91 -16.77 2.76
N ALA A 273 -10.93 -17.25 2.08
CA ALA A 273 -10.84 -18.46 1.25
C ALA A 273 -9.84 -18.29 0.10
N ALA A 274 -9.87 -17.15 -0.59
CA ALA A 274 -8.92 -16.83 -1.66
C ALA A 274 -7.49 -16.70 -1.11
N TYR A 275 -7.29 -16.03 0.02
CA TYR A 275 -6.00 -15.92 0.67
C TYR A 275 -5.39 -17.29 0.98
N GLN A 276 -6.15 -18.20 1.59
CA GLN A 276 -5.67 -19.52 1.97
C GLN A 276 -5.37 -20.45 0.78
N THR A 277 -6.06 -20.25 -0.36
CA THR A 277 -6.00 -21.20 -1.48
C THR A 277 -5.25 -20.66 -2.71
N LYS A 278 -5.08 -19.34 -2.82
CA LYS A 278 -4.60 -18.67 -4.04
C LYS A 278 -3.49 -17.64 -3.81
N SER A 279 -3.03 -17.49 -2.56
CA SER A 279 -1.94 -16.54 -2.26
C SER A 279 -0.60 -17.18 -1.99
#